data_cdb7c3b3033cb54a98ba9d1124f8457d
#
_entry.id   cdb7c3b3033cb54a98ba9d1124f8457d
#
_cell.length_a   1.000
_cell.length_b   1.000
_cell.length_c   1.000
_cell.angle_alpha   90.00
_cell.angle_beta   90.00
_cell.angle_gamma   90.00
#
_symmetry.space_group_name_H-M   'P 1'
#
loop_
_entity.id
_entity.type
_entity.pdbx_description
1 polymer ?
#
loop_
_entity_poly.entity_id
_entity_poly.type
_entity_poly.pdbx_seq_one_letter_code
_entity_poly.pdbx_strand_id
1 'polypeptide(L)'
;MKQVFKSELLGEQYTLFTHSSGLRIYVFPKKMTSTYALLATDFGAVDNAPLCDGKMPVPDGVAHFLEHKLFSNEDGSDAFEHFSACGADANAYTSHTRTVYLFSCTENFADALGELVDFVTHPYFTAQTVAKEQGIIAEEIRMCRDNPYDCCYYNMLEGLYREHPVKIDICGSVSSIAHITPEVL
;
A
#
# COMPACT_ATOMS: atom_id res chain seq x y z
N MET A 1 -24.68 5.48 1.82
CA MET A 1 -25.31 5.34 3.18
C MET A 1 -24.45 6.10 4.17
N LYS A 2 -25.03 6.70 5.23
CA LYS A 2 -24.27 7.41 6.30
C LYS A 2 -24.65 6.82 7.65
N GLN A 3 -23.64 6.45 8.46
CA GLN A 3 -23.82 5.93 9.82
C GLN A 3 -22.87 6.67 10.77
N VAL A 4 -23.30 6.96 11.99
CA VAL A 4 -22.48 7.61 13.03
C VAL A 4 -22.30 6.65 14.17
N PHE A 5 -21.03 6.42 14.53
CA PHE A 5 -20.64 5.57 15.64
C PHE A 5 -20.05 6.43 16.76
N LYS A 6 -20.44 6.16 17.99
CA LYS A 6 -19.99 6.88 19.18
C LYS A 6 -19.49 5.91 20.23
N SER A 7 -18.44 6.26 20.91
CA SER A 7 -17.95 5.57 22.11
C SER A 7 -18.04 6.54 23.29
N GLU A 8 -18.94 6.26 24.21
CA GLU A 8 -19.07 7.06 25.45
C GLU A 8 -17.83 6.93 26.32
N LEU A 9 -17.24 5.72 26.38
CA LEU A 9 -16.03 5.43 27.15
C LEU A 9 -14.84 6.27 26.72
N LEU A 10 -14.66 6.45 25.39
CA LEU A 10 -13.55 7.19 24.82
C LEU A 10 -13.87 8.67 24.58
N GLY A 11 -15.15 9.07 24.66
CA GLY A 11 -15.60 10.39 24.26
C GLY A 11 -15.39 10.68 22.77
N GLU A 12 -15.38 9.63 21.94
CA GLU A 12 -15.00 9.68 20.53
C GLU A 12 -16.18 9.34 19.61
N GLN A 13 -16.12 9.88 18.40
CA GLN A 13 -17.07 9.50 17.35
C GLN A 13 -16.41 9.50 15.98
N TYR A 14 -16.97 8.67 15.08
CA TYR A 14 -16.68 8.73 13.67
C TYR A 14 -17.93 8.55 12.81
N THR A 15 -17.86 8.99 11.58
CA THR A 15 -18.90 8.78 10.59
C THR A 15 -18.40 7.83 9.51
N LEU A 16 -19.16 6.80 9.22
CA LEU A 16 -18.96 5.90 8.09
C LEU A 16 -19.89 6.31 6.95
N PHE A 17 -19.31 6.59 5.79
CA PHE A 17 -20.02 6.72 4.53
C PHE A 17 -19.73 5.51 3.66
N THR A 18 -20.77 4.90 3.10
CA THR A 18 -20.63 3.87 2.07
C THR A 18 -21.05 4.46 0.73
N HIS A 19 -20.11 4.54 -0.20
CA HIS A 19 -20.33 4.97 -1.57
C HIS A 19 -21.01 3.86 -2.40
N SER A 20 -21.63 4.21 -3.51
CA SER A 20 -22.28 3.24 -4.43
C SER A 20 -21.29 2.26 -5.09
N SER A 21 -20.02 2.62 -5.19
CA SER A 21 -18.93 1.75 -5.65
C SER A 21 -18.51 0.66 -4.64
N GLY A 22 -19.02 0.72 -3.40
CA GLY A 22 -18.56 -0.14 -2.30
C GLY A 22 -17.48 0.50 -1.42
N LEU A 23 -16.88 1.63 -1.82
CA LEU A 23 -15.89 2.33 -1.02
C LEU A 23 -16.47 2.74 0.35
N ARG A 24 -15.75 2.40 1.39
CA ARG A 24 -16.05 2.78 2.78
C ARG A 24 -15.18 3.95 3.21
N ILE A 25 -15.80 5.07 3.61
CA ILE A 25 -15.09 6.28 4.00
C ILE A 25 -15.36 6.52 5.48
N TYR A 26 -14.30 6.50 6.28
CA TYR A 26 -14.35 6.74 7.72
C TYR A 26 -13.85 8.14 8.01
N VAL A 27 -14.68 8.96 8.64
CA VAL A 27 -14.32 10.34 8.99
C VAL A 27 -14.31 10.50 10.50
N PHE A 28 -13.13 10.82 11.04
CA PHE A 28 -12.88 11.08 12.46
C PHE A 28 -12.59 12.56 12.67
N PRO A 29 -13.57 13.41 12.98
CA PRO A 29 -13.32 14.83 13.21
C PRO A 29 -12.55 15.03 14.52
N LYS A 30 -11.39 15.69 14.42
CA LYS A 30 -10.50 16.03 15.54
C LYS A 30 -10.21 17.52 15.53
N LYS A 31 -9.97 18.09 16.72
CA LYS A 31 -9.49 19.47 16.86
C LYS A 31 -7.96 19.49 16.87
N MET A 32 -7.39 19.31 15.68
CA MET A 32 -5.93 19.28 15.47
C MET A 32 -5.52 20.28 14.40
N THR A 33 -4.26 20.68 14.39
CA THR A 33 -3.69 21.60 13.40
C THR A 33 -3.34 20.87 12.10
N SER A 34 -3.16 19.57 12.14
CA SER A 34 -2.89 18.73 10.96
C SER A 34 -4.06 17.81 10.66
N THR A 35 -4.26 17.53 9.39
CA THR A 35 -5.20 16.53 8.89
C THR A 35 -4.41 15.34 8.35
N TYR A 36 -4.92 14.14 8.60
CA TYR A 36 -4.35 12.89 8.13
C TYR A 36 -5.39 12.15 7.30
N ALA A 37 -5.02 11.66 6.13
CA ALA A 37 -5.87 10.82 5.31
C ALA A 37 -5.11 9.58 4.83
N LEU A 38 -5.84 8.49 4.66
CA LEU A 38 -5.30 7.26 4.09
C LEU A 38 -6.33 6.58 3.19
N LEU A 39 -5.82 5.89 2.17
CA LEU A 39 -6.57 4.94 1.35
C LEU A 39 -5.93 3.57 1.55
N ALA A 40 -6.74 2.59 1.95
CA ALA A 40 -6.29 1.23 2.21
C ALA A 40 -7.04 0.22 1.34
N THR A 41 -6.33 -0.79 0.87
CA THR A 41 -6.89 -1.96 0.20
C THR A 41 -6.75 -3.18 1.10
N ASP A 42 -7.70 -4.09 1.08
CA ASP A 42 -7.61 -5.40 1.73
C ASP A 42 -6.83 -6.38 0.82
N PHE A 43 -5.63 -5.96 0.39
CA PHE A 43 -4.69 -6.74 -0.42
C PHE A 43 -3.28 -6.53 0.13
N GLY A 44 -2.63 -7.59 0.55
CA GLY A 44 -1.29 -7.57 1.13
C GLY A 44 -0.49 -8.82 0.74
N ALA A 45 0.65 -9.02 1.39
CA ALA A 45 1.61 -10.06 0.99
C ALA A 45 1.08 -11.51 1.09
N VAL A 46 0.07 -11.77 1.93
CA VAL A 46 -0.53 -13.12 2.06
C VAL A 46 -1.60 -13.43 1.01
N ASP A 47 -2.04 -12.42 0.25
CA ASP A 47 -3.11 -12.55 -0.74
C ASP A 47 -2.59 -13.01 -2.12
N ASN A 48 -1.32 -13.35 -2.22
CA ASN A 48 -0.68 -13.87 -3.43
C ASN A 48 -1.10 -15.32 -3.77
N ALA A 49 -1.68 -16.06 -2.81
CA ALA A 49 -2.19 -17.39 -3.04
C ALA A 49 -3.31 -17.36 -4.12
N PRO A 50 -3.49 -18.43 -4.91
CA PRO A 50 -4.57 -18.45 -5.89
C PRO A 50 -5.87 -18.18 -5.17
N LEU A 51 -6.47 -17.03 -5.49
CA LEU A 51 -7.83 -16.73 -5.08
C LEU A 51 -8.69 -17.90 -5.54
N CYS A 52 -9.68 -18.31 -4.76
CA CYS A 52 -10.53 -19.48 -5.00
C CYS A 52 -11.23 -19.51 -6.37
N ASP A 53 -11.03 -18.50 -7.19
CA ASP A 53 -11.60 -18.26 -8.52
C ASP A 53 -10.80 -18.89 -9.68
N GLY A 54 -9.76 -19.70 -9.41
CA GLY A 54 -8.94 -20.35 -10.44
C GLY A 54 -8.02 -19.39 -11.20
N LYS A 55 -7.82 -18.17 -10.71
CA LYS A 55 -6.82 -17.24 -11.25
C LYS A 55 -5.40 -17.73 -10.95
N MET A 56 -4.47 -17.44 -11.86
CA MET A 56 -3.07 -17.78 -11.64
C MET A 56 -2.56 -17.14 -10.36
N PRO A 57 -1.75 -17.86 -9.57
CA PRO A 57 -1.08 -17.27 -8.42
C PRO A 57 -0.20 -16.12 -8.90
N VAL A 58 -0.27 -14.98 -8.22
CA VAL A 58 0.62 -13.85 -8.48
C VAL A 58 1.95 -14.07 -7.76
N PRO A 59 3.07 -13.53 -8.28
CA PRO A 59 4.38 -13.69 -7.65
C PRO A 59 4.42 -13.08 -6.23
N ASP A 60 5.20 -13.70 -5.34
CA ASP A 60 5.46 -13.11 -4.03
C ASP A 60 6.13 -11.74 -4.18
N GLY A 61 5.71 -10.78 -3.35
CA GLY A 61 6.15 -9.40 -3.41
C GLY A 61 5.29 -8.49 -4.28
N VAL A 62 4.26 -9.00 -4.99
CA VAL A 62 3.44 -8.19 -5.90
C VAL A 62 2.73 -7.03 -5.19
N ALA A 63 2.24 -7.21 -3.97
CA ALA A 63 1.58 -6.14 -3.21
C ALA A 63 2.55 -4.98 -2.90
N HIS A 64 3.76 -5.28 -2.45
CA HIS A 64 4.81 -4.32 -2.20
C HIS A 64 5.31 -3.66 -3.50
N PHE A 65 5.44 -4.45 -4.56
CA PHE A 65 5.81 -3.93 -5.88
C PHE A 65 4.77 -2.94 -6.41
N LEU A 66 3.48 -3.26 -6.26
CA LEU A 66 2.38 -2.37 -6.64
C LEU A 66 2.40 -1.07 -5.84
N GLU A 67 2.72 -1.15 -4.53
CA GLU A 67 2.88 0.02 -3.68
C GLU A 67 3.89 1.01 -4.27
N HIS A 68 5.10 0.56 -4.58
CA HIS A 68 6.12 1.38 -5.22
C HIS A 68 5.66 1.94 -6.57
N LYS A 69 5.03 1.08 -7.36
CA LYS A 69 4.72 1.42 -8.76
C LYS A 69 3.63 2.46 -8.93
N LEU A 70 2.69 2.55 -7.99
CA LEU A 70 1.60 3.52 -8.08
C LEU A 70 2.06 4.98 -8.01
N PHE A 71 3.20 5.26 -7.37
CA PHE A 71 3.73 6.63 -7.30
C PHE A 71 4.26 7.19 -8.62
N SER A 72 4.40 6.37 -9.66
CA SER A 72 4.91 6.81 -10.97
C SER A 72 3.78 7.18 -11.91
N ASN A 73 3.74 8.43 -12.37
CA ASN A 73 2.74 8.96 -13.30
C ASN A 73 3.13 8.76 -14.77
N GLU A 74 2.14 8.89 -15.66
CA GLU A 74 2.32 8.75 -17.12
C GLU A 74 3.24 9.83 -17.72
N ASP A 75 3.20 11.05 -17.19
CA ASP A 75 4.04 12.16 -17.61
C ASP A 75 5.50 12.06 -17.12
N GLY A 76 5.81 11.03 -16.34
CA GLY A 76 7.13 10.78 -15.77
C GLY A 76 7.37 11.50 -14.44
N SER A 77 6.41 12.23 -13.90
CA SER A 77 6.45 12.80 -12.56
C SER A 77 6.24 11.73 -11.49
N ASP A 78 6.57 12.07 -10.26
CA ASP A 78 6.32 11.25 -9.07
C ASP A 78 5.20 11.91 -8.25
N ALA A 79 4.23 11.12 -7.77
CA ALA A 79 3.15 11.62 -6.93
C ALA A 79 3.67 12.35 -5.68
N PHE A 80 4.83 12.00 -5.15
CA PHE A 80 5.47 12.73 -4.04
C PHE A 80 5.77 14.18 -4.37
N GLU A 81 6.08 14.53 -5.63
CA GLU A 81 6.29 15.92 -6.05
C GLU A 81 4.99 16.73 -5.96
N HIS A 82 3.86 16.12 -6.34
CA HIS A 82 2.55 16.75 -6.24
C HIS A 82 2.13 16.95 -4.78
N PHE A 83 2.32 15.95 -3.91
CA PHE A 83 2.07 16.11 -2.47
C PHE A 83 2.93 17.21 -1.87
N SER A 84 4.21 17.27 -2.20
CA SER A 84 5.12 18.30 -1.73
C SER A 84 4.68 19.70 -2.18
N ALA A 85 4.19 19.84 -3.42
CA ALA A 85 3.65 21.10 -3.95
C ALA A 85 2.39 21.56 -3.18
N CYS A 86 1.58 20.63 -2.66
CA CYS A 86 0.44 20.93 -1.79
C CYS A 86 0.84 21.20 -0.32
N GLY A 87 2.12 21.05 0.03
CA GLY A 87 2.58 21.13 1.43
C GLY A 87 2.16 19.92 2.27
N ALA A 88 1.94 18.78 1.63
CA ALA A 88 1.60 17.52 2.26
C ALA A 88 2.82 16.59 2.33
N ASP A 89 2.88 15.80 3.41
CA ASP A 89 3.86 14.73 3.61
C ASP A 89 3.17 13.39 3.34
N ALA A 90 3.57 12.71 2.28
CA ALA A 90 2.97 11.46 1.83
C ALA A 90 3.84 10.25 2.17
N ASN A 91 3.20 9.10 2.34
CA ASN A 91 3.88 7.84 2.56
C ASN A 91 2.99 6.67 2.11
N ALA A 92 3.56 5.47 2.04
CA ALA A 92 2.81 4.23 1.87
C ALA A 92 3.46 3.10 2.66
N TYR A 93 2.74 2.02 2.84
CA TYR A 93 3.30 0.77 3.37
C TYR A 93 2.47 -0.43 2.96
N THR A 94 3.14 -1.54 2.78
CA THR A 94 2.54 -2.86 2.59
C THR A 94 2.72 -3.70 3.84
N SER A 95 1.66 -4.38 4.25
CA SER A 95 1.69 -5.37 5.32
C SER A 95 1.29 -6.74 4.80
N HIS A 96 1.18 -7.72 5.68
CA HIS A 96 0.72 -9.05 5.31
C HIS A 96 -0.70 -9.07 4.73
N THR A 97 -1.59 -8.15 5.16
CA THR A 97 -3.02 -8.19 4.82
C THR A 97 -3.56 -6.94 4.15
N ARG A 98 -2.74 -5.93 3.91
CA ARG A 98 -3.19 -4.66 3.31
C ARG A 98 -2.05 -3.85 2.75
N THR A 99 -2.38 -3.01 1.76
CA THR A 99 -1.52 -1.92 1.27
C THR A 99 -2.21 -0.60 1.56
N VAL A 100 -1.45 0.38 2.05
CA VAL A 100 -1.97 1.66 2.52
C VAL A 100 -1.16 2.80 1.93
N TYR A 101 -1.84 3.78 1.36
CA TYR A 101 -1.30 5.06 0.88
C TYR A 101 -1.86 6.16 1.76
N LEU A 102 -1.04 7.10 2.17
CA LEU A 102 -1.44 8.09 3.18
C LEU A 102 -0.71 9.42 2.98
N PHE A 103 -1.30 10.47 3.54
CA PHE A 103 -0.62 11.76 3.70
C PHE A 103 -1.05 12.47 4.97
N SER A 104 -0.23 13.43 5.39
CA SER A 104 -0.58 14.43 6.38
C SER A 104 -0.35 15.83 5.82
N CYS A 105 -1.23 16.79 6.16
CA CYS A 105 -1.09 18.17 5.76
C CYS A 105 -1.67 19.12 6.81
N THR A 106 -1.26 20.39 6.77
CA THR A 106 -1.85 21.47 7.55
C THR A 106 -2.80 22.33 6.73
N GLU A 107 -2.57 22.41 5.44
CA GLU A 107 -3.32 23.20 4.45
C GLU A 107 -3.56 22.38 3.18
N ASN A 108 -4.34 22.89 2.23
CA ASN A 108 -4.58 22.29 0.92
C ASN A 108 -5.08 20.82 0.94
N PHE A 109 -5.83 20.46 1.99
CA PHE A 109 -6.32 19.09 2.17
C PHE A 109 -7.08 18.55 0.95
N ALA A 110 -7.90 19.39 0.30
CA ALA A 110 -8.71 18.94 -0.84
C ALA A 110 -7.84 18.55 -2.04
N ASP A 111 -6.78 19.31 -2.29
CA ASP A 111 -5.84 19.05 -3.40
C ASP A 111 -5.02 17.78 -3.11
N ALA A 112 -4.49 17.66 -1.89
CA ALA A 112 -3.75 16.45 -1.47
C ALA A 112 -4.64 15.19 -1.46
N LEU A 113 -5.93 15.31 -1.08
CA LEU A 113 -6.87 14.19 -1.16
C LEU A 113 -7.20 13.83 -2.61
N GLY A 114 -7.34 14.83 -3.47
CA GLY A 114 -7.50 14.63 -4.91
C GLY A 114 -6.33 13.83 -5.49
N GLU A 115 -5.10 14.21 -5.17
CA GLU A 115 -3.88 13.51 -5.58
C GLU A 115 -3.86 12.06 -5.06
N LEU A 116 -4.17 11.84 -3.76
CA LEU A 116 -4.22 10.49 -3.19
C LEU A 116 -5.20 9.58 -3.95
N VAL A 117 -6.38 10.08 -4.27
CA VAL A 117 -7.38 9.28 -4.99
C VAL A 117 -6.96 9.08 -6.44
N ASP A 118 -6.39 10.09 -7.08
CA ASP A 118 -6.02 10.05 -8.49
C ASP A 118 -4.94 9.00 -8.75
N PHE A 119 -3.78 9.08 -8.10
CA PHE A 119 -2.69 8.15 -8.39
C PHE A 119 -3.02 6.70 -7.99
N VAL A 120 -3.81 6.46 -6.94
CA VAL A 120 -4.22 5.10 -6.56
C VAL A 120 -5.24 4.51 -7.54
N THR A 121 -6.08 5.33 -8.19
CA THR A 121 -7.14 4.86 -9.10
C THR A 121 -6.78 4.92 -10.58
N HIS A 122 -5.68 5.57 -10.95
CA HIS A 122 -5.21 5.70 -12.32
C HIS A 122 -3.77 5.18 -12.49
N PRO A 123 -3.55 3.86 -12.28
CA PRO A 123 -2.21 3.30 -12.34
C PRO A 123 -1.63 3.37 -13.76
N TYR A 124 -0.31 3.61 -13.84
CA TYR A 124 0.42 3.62 -15.10
C TYR A 124 1.61 2.65 -15.06
N PHE A 125 1.50 1.56 -15.82
CA PHE A 125 2.52 0.53 -15.88
C PHE A 125 3.04 0.32 -17.29
N THR A 126 4.37 0.36 -17.47
CA THR A 126 5.04 0.00 -18.72
C THR A 126 6.12 -1.03 -18.44
N ALA A 127 6.49 -1.83 -19.43
CA ALA A 127 7.57 -2.79 -19.29
C ALA A 127 8.88 -2.12 -18.83
N GLN A 128 9.16 -0.90 -19.31
CA GLN A 128 10.36 -0.16 -18.94
C GLN A 128 10.34 0.29 -17.47
N THR A 129 9.20 0.85 -17.01
CA THR A 129 9.09 1.34 -15.62
C THR A 129 9.04 0.19 -14.63
N VAL A 130 8.43 -0.94 -15.00
CA VAL A 130 8.43 -2.16 -14.18
C VAL A 130 9.85 -2.75 -14.08
N ALA A 131 10.59 -2.86 -15.20
CA ALA A 131 11.97 -3.34 -15.17
C ALA A 131 12.91 -2.45 -14.33
N LYS A 132 12.71 -1.12 -14.35
CA LYS A 132 13.43 -0.20 -13.46
C LYS A 132 13.15 -0.49 -11.99
N GLU A 133 11.87 -0.68 -11.65
CA GLU A 133 11.43 -0.92 -10.27
C GLU A 133 11.91 -2.28 -9.74
N GLN A 134 11.96 -3.31 -10.58
CA GLN A 134 12.55 -4.59 -10.22
C GLN A 134 13.99 -4.43 -9.70
N GLY A 135 14.78 -3.53 -10.31
CA GLY A 135 16.13 -3.22 -9.86
C GLY A 135 16.15 -2.56 -8.48
N ILE A 136 15.29 -1.59 -8.25
CA ILE A 136 15.19 -0.85 -6.98
C ILE A 136 14.78 -1.80 -5.84
N ILE A 137 13.70 -2.54 -6.02
CA ILE A 137 13.20 -3.48 -5.02
C ILE A 137 14.18 -4.64 -4.77
N ALA A 138 14.93 -5.07 -5.81
CA ALA A 138 15.98 -6.07 -5.62
C ALA A 138 17.08 -5.60 -4.67
N GLU A 139 17.46 -4.31 -4.71
CA GLU A 139 18.41 -3.74 -3.75
C GLU A 139 17.81 -3.62 -2.35
N GLU A 140 16.56 -3.23 -2.24
CA GLU A 140 15.86 -3.19 -0.97
C GLU A 140 15.77 -4.58 -0.31
N ILE A 141 15.41 -5.62 -1.07
CA ILE A 141 15.43 -7.01 -0.59
C ILE A 141 16.81 -7.42 -0.06
N ARG A 142 17.89 -7.02 -0.74
CA ARG A 142 19.25 -7.30 -0.26
C ARG A 142 19.53 -6.58 1.05
N MET A 143 19.16 -5.31 1.13
CA MET A 143 19.33 -4.49 2.34
C MET A 143 18.57 -5.07 3.54
N CYS A 144 17.30 -5.51 3.36
CA CYS A 144 16.52 -6.19 4.39
C CYS A 144 17.19 -7.51 4.83
N ARG A 145 17.75 -8.28 3.90
CA ARG A 145 18.47 -9.52 4.20
C ARG A 145 19.79 -9.32 4.95
N ASP A 146 20.40 -8.15 4.84
CA ASP A 146 21.58 -7.79 5.62
C ASP A 146 21.20 -7.30 7.03
N ASN A 147 19.94 -7.02 7.29
CA ASN A 147 19.46 -6.60 8.61
C ASN A 147 19.20 -7.82 9.52
N PRO A 148 19.93 -7.98 10.64
CA PRO A 148 19.76 -9.13 11.54
C PRO A 148 18.36 -9.26 12.17
N TYR A 149 17.66 -8.14 12.39
CA TYR A 149 16.32 -8.14 12.96
C TYR A 149 15.29 -8.70 11.97
N ASP A 150 15.37 -8.30 10.71
CA ASP A 150 14.48 -8.80 9.66
C ASP A 150 14.74 -10.29 9.40
N CYS A 151 16.01 -10.70 9.35
CA CYS A 151 16.39 -12.11 9.26
C CYS A 151 15.84 -12.93 10.42
N CYS A 152 15.97 -12.44 11.66
CA CYS A 152 15.45 -13.12 12.83
C CYS A 152 13.93 -13.25 12.79
N TYR A 153 13.24 -12.18 12.38
CA TYR A 153 11.78 -12.15 12.26
C TYR A 153 11.27 -13.17 11.25
N TYR A 154 11.79 -13.18 10.01
CA TYR A 154 11.36 -14.12 9.00
C TYR A 154 11.77 -15.56 9.29
N ASN A 155 12.95 -15.82 9.83
CA ASN A 155 13.37 -17.15 10.29
C ASN A 155 12.43 -17.68 11.40
N MET A 156 11.99 -16.81 12.30
CA MET A 156 10.98 -17.16 13.31
C MET A 156 9.65 -17.54 12.67
N LEU A 157 9.17 -16.76 11.71
CA LEU A 157 7.92 -17.05 10.99
C LEU A 157 8.01 -18.36 10.20
N GLU A 158 9.12 -18.64 9.54
CA GLU A 158 9.36 -19.93 8.86
C GLU A 158 9.34 -21.11 9.83
N GLY A 159 9.87 -20.92 11.04
CA GLY A 159 9.84 -21.95 12.09
C GLY A 159 8.45 -22.17 12.67
N LEU A 160 7.63 -21.13 12.77
CA LEU A 160 6.29 -21.19 13.36
C LEU A 160 5.21 -21.67 12.37
N TYR A 161 5.32 -21.29 11.11
CA TYR A 161 4.29 -21.52 10.10
C TYR A 161 4.76 -22.46 8.99
N ARG A 162 4.15 -23.65 8.94
CA ARG A 162 4.53 -24.67 7.95
C ARG A 162 3.99 -24.35 6.54
N GLU A 163 2.73 -23.93 6.45
CA GLU A 163 2.01 -23.74 5.16
C GLU A 163 1.46 -22.32 4.98
N HIS A 164 1.27 -21.57 6.07
CA HIS A 164 0.68 -20.23 5.97
C HIS A 164 1.62 -19.24 5.30
N PRO A 165 1.12 -18.43 4.34
CA PRO A 165 1.95 -17.51 3.55
C PRO A 165 2.56 -16.35 4.36
N VAL A 166 2.14 -16.11 5.60
CA VAL A 166 2.74 -15.10 6.48
C VAL A 166 4.25 -15.27 6.69
N LYS A 167 4.79 -16.47 6.45
CA LYS A 167 6.23 -16.75 6.50
C LYS A 167 7.03 -16.20 5.33
N ILE A 168 6.34 -15.80 4.25
CA ILE A 168 6.95 -15.23 3.05
C ILE A 168 7.22 -13.75 3.30
N ASP A 169 8.39 -13.28 2.91
CA ASP A 169 8.76 -11.88 3.01
C ASP A 169 7.79 -11.00 2.22
N ILE A 170 7.36 -9.88 2.82
CA ILE A 170 6.44 -8.92 2.19
C ILE A 170 7.01 -8.40 0.87
N CYS A 171 8.32 -8.16 0.80
CA CYS A 171 9.00 -7.75 -0.42
C CYS A 171 9.16 -8.90 -1.43
N GLY A 172 8.86 -10.13 -1.03
CA GLY A 172 9.13 -11.32 -1.84
C GLY A 172 10.62 -11.67 -1.90
N SER A 173 11.06 -12.13 -3.06
CA SER A 173 12.46 -12.46 -3.35
C SER A 173 12.87 -11.87 -4.70
N VAL A 174 14.19 -11.69 -4.92
CA VAL A 174 14.71 -11.23 -6.22
C VAL A 174 14.22 -12.13 -7.36
N SER A 175 14.07 -13.43 -7.12
CA SER A 175 13.55 -14.37 -8.11
C SER A 175 12.05 -14.24 -8.34
N SER A 176 11.24 -13.98 -7.31
CA SER A 176 9.79 -13.84 -7.48
C SER A 176 9.44 -12.53 -8.16
N ILE A 177 10.05 -11.41 -7.76
CA ILE A 177 9.77 -10.08 -8.36
C ILE A 177 10.18 -10.00 -9.83
N ALA A 178 11.15 -10.81 -10.28
CA ALA A 178 11.54 -10.89 -11.69
C ALA A 178 10.41 -11.39 -12.62
N HIS A 179 9.36 -12.03 -12.07
CA HIS A 179 8.19 -12.49 -12.81
C HIS A 179 7.03 -11.47 -12.80
N ILE A 180 7.20 -10.32 -12.14
CA ILE A 180 6.19 -9.25 -12.11
C ILE A 180 6.28 -8.47 -13.42
N THR A 181 5.20 -8.45 -14.19
CA THR A 181 5.06 -7.70 -15.45
C THR A 181 3.93 -6.68 -15.34
N PRO A 182 3.79 -5.74 -16.29
CA PRO A 182 2.64 -4.82 -16.31
C PRO A 182 1.28 -5.53 -16.31
N GLU A 183 1.20 -6.72 -16.89
CA GLU A 183 -0.03 -7.52 -16.96
C GLU A 183 -0.36 -8.23 -15.64
N VAL A 184 0.64 -8.40 -14.77
CA VAL A 184 0.46 -8.96 -13.42
C VAL A 184 -0.02 -7.89 -12.45
N LEU A 185 0.47 -6.65 -12.60
CA LEU A 185 0.08 -5.49 -11.80
C LEU A 185 -1.30 -4.96 -12.18
#